data_6e43ffef353604a1fabc335acd668b6c
#
_entry.id   6e43ffef353604a1fabc335acd668b6c
#
_cell.length_a   1.000
_cell.length_b   1.000
_cell.length_c   1.000
_cell.angle_alpha   90.00
_cell.angle_beta   90.00
_cell.angle_gamma   90.00
#
_symmetry.space_group_name_H-M   'P 1'
#
loop_
_entity.id
_entity.type
_entity.pdbx_description
1 polymer ?
#
loop_
_entity_poly.entity_id
_entity_poly.type
_entity_poly.pdbx_seq_one_letter_code
_entity_poly.pdbx_strand_id
1 'polypeptide(L)'
;SKWLSFMKERLLIAKRILSDDGVVFISIDDNEFFQLKLLCDEIFGDNNFVAVFPRLATKSGKTPVAYMISHDYVLCYTNGREDVFVGEAFEDDSYKYSDEFVEERGRYNLKQPLDCNSISYSASLDYPIEHDGITYYPGSDIEAYKKRKAGDHLQKDYAWRWSKDLYEFGLKKGWIVFQNGRIYTKGYLNAIIEKNKDTGEYYISYREKTRKISTIDFIKNAYSNDIAKKQLSACKIDDRFEYPKPIELIKKLISTYYKKDAVVVDFFAGSGTTAQAVLELNQSDGGHRKFILCTNNENGICENITYNRIKTVITGKVADGSLYSREIMTLIFEKELKASDLKNNS
;
A
#
# COMPACT_ATOMS: atom_id res chain seq x y z
N SER A 1 16.95 27.40 15.53
CA SER A 1 17.54 26.57 16.58
C SER A 1 18.76 25.82 16.06
N LYS A 2 19.67 25.36 16.95
CA LYS A 2 20.83 24.55 16.56
C LYS A 2 20.39 23.26 15.83
N TRP A 3 19.26 22.70 16.24
CA TRP A 3 18.68 21.51 15.61
C TRP A 3 18.27 21.79 14.15
N LEU A 4 17.62 22.92 13.86
CA LEU A 4 17.25 23.27 12.50
C LEU A 4 18.46 23.47 11.59
N SER A 5 19.52 24.10 12.08
CA SER A 5 20.77 24.24 11.31
C SER A 5 21.40 22.88 11.00
N PHE A 6 21.41 21.98 11.97
CA PHE A 6 21.86 20.61 11.82
C PHE A 6 21.03 19.81 10.80
N MET A 7 19.70 19.95 10.82
CA MET A 7 18.81 19.31 9.86
C MET A 7 18.95 19.92 8.46
N LYS A 8 19.05 21.25 8.35
CA LYS A 8 19.18 21.96 7.08
C LYS A 8 20.35 21.45 6.23
N GLU A 9 21.52 21.28 6.83
CA GLU A 9 22.70 20.77 6.12
C GLU A 9 22.46 19.39 5.53
N ARG A 10 21.84 18.47 6.29
CA ARG A 10 21.56 17.09 5.88
C ARG A 10 20.48 17.02 4.81
N LEU A 11 19.42 17.82 4.97
CA LEU A 11 18.34 17.87 4.00
C LEU A 11 18.80 18.49 2.67
N LEU A 12 19.71 19.48 2.68
CA LEU A 12 20.33 20.00 1.46
C LEU A 12 21.18 18.94 0.74
N ILE A 13 21.91 18.12 1.49
CA ILE A 13 22.64 16.98 0.91
C ILE A 13 21.65 15.96 0.34
N ALA A 14 20.61 15.61 1.10
CA ALA A 14 19.56 14.71 0.65
C ALA A 14 18.93 15.17 -0.68
N LYS A 15 18.60 16.46 -0.78
CA LYS A 15 18.06 17.05 -2.02
C LYS A 15 19.01 16.90 -3.21
N ARG A 16 20.33 17.01 -2.99
CA ARG A 16 21.34 16.91 -4.08
C ARG A 16 21.52 15.49 -4.60
N ILE A 17 21.35 14.49 -3.76
CA ILE A 17 21.52 13.06 -4.14
C ILE A 17 20.20 12.37 -4.50
N LEU A 18 19.08 13.03 -4.26
CA LEU A 18 17.77 12.54 -4.61
C LEU A 18 17.62 12.48 -6.13
N SER A 19 17.22 11.32 -6.67
CA SER A 19 16.92 11.18 -8.10
C SER A 19 15.72 12.04 -8.51
N ASP A 20 15.57 12.32 -9.80
CA ASP A 20 14.46 13.14 -10.33
C ASP A 20 13.07 12.57 -9.98
N ASP A 21 12.99 11.26 -9.80
CA ASP A 21 11.79 10.55 -9.35
C ASP A 21 11.85 10.14 -7.86
N GLY A 22 12.81 10.67 -7.12
CA GLY A 22 13.07 10.27 -5.74
C GLY A 22 11.99 10.71 -4.75
N VAL A 23 11.91 9.99 -3.64
CA VAL A 23 10.96 10.23 -2.54
C VAL A 23 11.72 10.35 -1.22
N VAL A 24 11.32 11.31 -0.38
CA VAL A 24 11.87 11.51 0.96
C VAL A 24 10.78 11.25 2.00
N PHE A 25 11.08 10.41 2.98
CA PHE A 25 10.26 10.20 4.16
C PHE A 25 11.01 10.64 5.41
N ILE A 26 10.39 11.47 6.25
CA ILE A 26 11.03 12.02 7.44
C ILE A 26 10.12 11.80 8.65
N SER A 27 10.55 10.95 9.60
CA SER A 27 9.83 10.75 10.86
C SER A 27 10.14 11.89 11.84
N ILE A 28 9.11 12.44 12.48
CA ILE A 28 9.21 13.55 13.41
C ILE A 28 8.07 13.49 14.45
N ASP A 29 8.33 13.97 15.65
CA ASP A 29 7.32 14.17 16.68
C ASP A 29 6.79 15.62 16.73
N ASP A 30 5.86 15.92 17.64
CA ASP A 30 5.23 17.22 17.78
C ASP A 30 6.22 18.35 18.10
N ASN A 31 7.38 18.05 18.72
CA ASN A 31 8.28 19.07 19.23
C ASN A 31 8.85 19.96 18.12
N GLU A 32 9.19 19.37 16.97
CA GLU A 32 9.84 20.08 15.86
C GLU A 32 9.10 19.92 14.52
N PHE A 33 7.87 19.40 14.54
CA PHE A 33 7.08 19.10 13.33
C PHE A 33 6.89 20.33 12.44
N PHE A 34 6.42 21.43 13.02
CA PHE A 34 6.12 22.65 12.23
C PHE A 34 7.37 23.28 11.66
N GLN A 35 8.44 23.34 12.45
CA GLN A 35 9.72 23.89 12.03
C GLN A 35 10.35 23.07 10.91
N LEU A 36 10.29 21.73 11.06
CA LEU A 36 10.79 20.81 10.04
C LEU A 36 9.98 20.91 8.75
N LYS A 37 8.64 21.01 8.85
CA LYS A 37 7.77 21.14 7.67
C LYS A 37 8.11 22.39 6.86
N LEU A 38 8.28 23.55 7.53
CA LEU A 38 8.68 24.79 6.87
C LEU A 38 10.06 24.69 6.22
N LEU A 39 11.01 24.06 6.91
CA LEU A 39 12.36 23.84 6.36
C LEU A 39 12.33 22.91 5.14
N CYS A 40 11.52 21.87 5.17
CA CYS A 40 11.35 20.96 4.03
C CYS A 40 10.68 21.65 2.84
N ASP A 41 9.69 22.52 3.07
CA ASP A 41 9.07 23.34 2.01
C ASP A 41 10.08 24.27 1.35
N GLU A 42 10.97 24.91 2.14
CA GLU A 42 12.06 25.73 1.61
C GLU A 42 13.04 24.91 0.74
N ILE A 43 13.39 23.68 1.19
CA ILE A 43 14.43 22.88 0.53
C ILE A 43 13.87 22.08 -0.65
N PHE A 44 12.80 21.35 -0.45
CA PHE A 44 12.23 20.44 -1.47
C PHE A 44 11.22 21.14 -2.38
N GLY A 45 10.63 22.25 -1.93
CA GLY A 45 9.52 22.96 -2.56
C GLY A 45 8.18 22.51 -1.98
N ASP A 46 7.29 23.44 -1.69
CA ASP A 46 5.94 23.19 -1.17
C ASP A 46 5.07 22.39 -2.14
N ASN A 47 5.24 22.60 -3.46
CA ASN A 47 4.57 21.84 -4.53
C ASN A 47 5.01 20.36 -4.58
N ASN A 48 6.10 20.00 -3.96
CA ASN A 48 6.61 18.62 -3.87
C ASN A 48 6.18 17.91 -2.59
N PHE A 49 5.43 18.59 -1.73
CA PHE A 49 4.84 17.99 -0.55
C PHE A 49 3.71 17.03 -0.95
N VAL A 50 3.79 15.78 -0.48
CA VAL A 50 2.81 14.73 -0.80
C VAL A 50 1.80 14.55 0.33
N ALA A 51 2.29 14.26 1.54
CA ALA A 51 1.42 13.97 2.67
C ALA A 51 2.14 14.03 4.02
N VAL A 52 1.33 14.10 5.08
CA VAL A 52 1.70 13.75 6.45
C VAL A 52 0.97 12.46 6.82
N PHE A 53 1.72 11.49 7.33
CA PHE A 53 1.16 10.25 7.86
C PHE A 53 1.23 10.28 9.38
N PRO A 54 0.11 10.44 10.11
CA PRO A 54 0.09 10.23 11.55
C PRO A 54 0.31 8.74 11.84
N ARG A 55 1.27 8.42 12.71
CA ARG A 55 1.63 7.06 13.07
C ARG A 55 1.35 6.80 14.55
N LEU A 56 0.80 5.64 14.88
CA LEU A 56 0.73 5.20 16.27
C LEU A 56 2.14 4.95 16.80
N ALA A 57 2.62 5.81 17.71
CA ALA A 57 3.92 5.68 18.33
C ALA A 57 3.87 4.80 19.59
N THR A 58 2.85 4.96 20.43
CA THR A 58 2.64 4.17 21.66
C THR A 58 1.16 4.02 21.98
N LYS A 59 0.78 2.89 22.59
CA LYS A 59 -0.59 2.65 23.05
C LYS A 59 -0.83 3.09 24.48
N SER A 60 0.22 3.16 25.27
CA SER A 60 0.13 3.49 26.69
C SER A 60 1.30 4.35 27.10
N GLY A 61 1.05 5.34 27.92
CA GLY A 61 2.06 6.19 28.52
C GLY A 61 1.52 6.80 29.79
N LYS A 62 2.38 6.98 30.78
CA LYS A 62 2.06 7.82 31.95
C LYS A 62 2.28 9.26 31.51
N THR A 63 1.19 10.03 31.45
CA THR A 63 1.28 11.46 31.15
C THR A 63 0.64 12.26 32.28
N PRO A 64 1.27 13.34 32.73
CA PRO A 64 0.68 14.24 33.72
C PRO A 64 -0.32 15.22 33.11
N VAL A 65 -0.50 15.22 31.78
CA VAL A 65 -1.41 16.14 31.07
C VAL A 65 -2.76 15.48 30.78
N ALA A 66 -3.76 16.28 30.47
CA ALA A 66 -5.13 15.82 30.23
C ALA A 66 -5.26 14.87 29.02
N TYR A 67 -4.34 14.95 28.04
CA TYR A 67 -4.35 14.15 26.84
C TYR A 67 -3.05 13.36 26.71
N MET A 68 -3.17 12.06 26.36
CA MET A 68 -2.04 11.22 26.07
C MET A 68 -1.60 11.43 24.60
N ILE A 69 -0.37 11.83 24.39
CA ILE A 69 0.23 11.90 23.04
C ILE A 69 0.65 10.50 22.65
N SER A 70 -0.05 9.92 21.69
CA SER A 70 0.13 8.53 21.26
C SER A 70 0.71 8.39 19.85
N HIS A 71 0.95 9.50 19.16
CA HIS A 71 1.36 9.52 17.76
C HIS A 71 2.62 10.36 17.53
N ASP A 72 3.26 10.09 16.43
CA ASP A 72 4.23 10.94 15.74
C ASP A 72 3.87 10.98 14.25
N TYR A 73 4.69 11.58 13.42
CA TYR A 73 4.39 11.82 12.03
C TYR A 73 5.49 11.30 11.12
N VAL A 74 5.11 11.01 9.87
CA VAL A 74 6.05 10.88 8.76
C VAL A 74 5.67 11.90 7.70
N LEU A 75 6.58 12.81 7.38
CA LEU A 75 6.47 13.74 6.25
C LEU A 75 6.90 13.02 4.97
N CYS A 76 6.22 13.28 3.86
CA CYS A 76 6.57 12.75 2.55
C CYS A 76 6.69 13.87 1.52
N TYR A 77 7.82 13.86 0.80
CA TYR A 77 8.11 14.75 -0.33
C TYR A 77 8.60 13.95 -1.53
N THR A 78 8.30 14.44 -2.73
CA THR A 78 8.86 13.94 -3.99
C THR A 78 9.86 14.92 -4.57
N ASN A 79 10.52 14.55 -5.66
CA ASN A 79 11.36 15.47 -6.45
C ASN A 79 10.68 15.82 -7.79
N GLY A 80 9.44 16.34 -7.72
CA GLY A 80 8.69 16.86 -8.86
C GLY A 80 7.79 15.85 -9.59
N ARG A 81 7.67 14.59 -9.10
CA ARG A 81 6.80 13.57 -9.70
C ARG A 81 5.90 12.91 -8.67
N GLU A 82 4.59 12.85 -8.94
CA GLU A 82 3.61 12.16 -8.09
C GLU A 82 3.29 10.72 -8.57
N ASP A 83 3.60 10.41 -9.84
CA ASP A 83 3.32 9.10 -10.46
C ASP A 83 4.30 7.99 -10.02
N VAL A 84 5.16 8.28 -9.05
CA VAL A 84 6.13 7.35 -8.47
C VAL A 84 5.55 6.42 -7.39
N PHE A 85 4.34 6.71 -6.93
CA PHE A 85 3.70 5.92 -5.89
C PHE A 85 2.84 4.81 -6.46
N VAL A 86 3.03 3.62 -5.93
CA VAL A 86 2.19 2.45 -6.23
C VAL A 86 1.29 2.13 -5.05
N GLY A 87 0.11 1.60 -5.35
CA GLY A 87 -0.80 1.06 -4.34
C GLY A 87 -0.29 -0.29 -3.81
N GLU A 88 -0.83 -0.71 -2.69
CA GLU A 88 -0.63 -2.06 -2.19
C GLU A 88 -1.63 -3.04 -2.79
N ALA A 89 -1.28 -4.34 -2.83
CA ALA A 89 -2.21 -5.39 -3.22
C ALA A 89 -3.49 -5.31 -2.38
N PHE A 90 -4.62 -5.40 -3.04
CA PHE A 90 -5.91 -5.24 -2.40
C PHE A 90 -6.47 -6.60 -2.02
N GLU A 91 -6.38 -6.94 -0.74
CA GLU A 91 -7.08 -8.07 -0.15
C GLU A 91 -8.40 -7.60 0.47
N ASP A 92 -9.51 -8.20 0.06
CA ASP A 92 -10.84 -7.92 0.59
C ASP A 92 -11.64 -9.24 0.63
N ASP A 93 -12.06 -9.65 1.81
CA ASP A 93 -12.87 -10.86 2.05
C ASP A 93 -14.16 -10.91 1.22
N SER A 94 -14.57 -9.77 0.63
CA SER A 94 -15.72 -9.73 -0.27
C SER A 94 -15.48 -10.43 -1.61
N TYR A 95 -14.23 -10.70 -2.01
CA TYR A 95 -13.86 -11.49 -3.20
C TYR A 95 -13.91 -12.97 -2.91
N LYS A 96 -15.10 -13.46 -2.57
CA LYS A 96 -15.34 -14.83 -2.11
C LYS A 96 -15.81 -15.79 -3.20
N TYR A 97 -16.21 -15.30 -4.35
CA TYR A 97 -16.70 -16.11 -5.46
C TYR A 97 -15.58 -16.45 -6.43
N SER A 98 -15.68 -17.61 -7.06
CA SER A 98 -14.79 -18.06 -8.13
C SER A 98 -15.62 -18.63 -9.28
N ASP A 99 -15.09 -18.61 -10.48
CA ASP A 99 -15.61 -19.26 -11.67
C ASP A 99 -14.48 -19.85 -12.52
N GLU A 100 -14.78 -20.28 -13.73
CA GLU A 100 -13.83 -20.86 -14.69
C GLU A 100 -12.66 -19.94 -15.06
N PHE A 101 -12.77 -18.63 -14.81
CA PHE A 101 -11.76 -17.63 -15.11
C PHE A 101 -10.88 -17.25 -13.92
N VAL A 102 -10.96 -17.98 -12.80
CA VAL A 102 -10.29 -17.62 -11.54
C VAL A 102 -8.76 -17.53 -11.67
N GLU A 103 -8.16 -18.40 -12.50
CA GLU A 103 -6.70 -18.39 -12.74
C GLU A 103 -6.23 -17.13 -13.46
N GLU A 104 -7.06 -16.60 -14.38
CA GLU A 104 -6.70 -15.41 -15.16
C GLU A 104 -7.17 -14.10 -14.50
N ARG A 105 -8.36 -14.10 -13.88
CA ARG A 105 -9.06 -12.90 -13.40
C ARG A 105 -9.07 -12.77 -11.89
N GLY A 106 -8.61 -13.80 -11.17
CA GLY A 106 -8.75 -13.90 -9.73
C GLY A 106 -10.20 -14.14 -9.28
N ARG A 107 -10.42 -14.16 -7.98
CA ARG A 107 -11.77 -14.23 -7.40
C ARG A 107 -12.57 -12.96 -7.72
N TYR A 108 -13.89 -13.04 -7.59
CA TYR A 108 -14.76 -11.87 -7.82
C TYR A 108 -15.74 -11.64 -6.67
N ASN A 109 -16.32 -10.45 -6.66
CA ASN A 109 -17.43 -10.08 -5.80
C ASN A 109 -18.65 -9.64 -6.62
N LEU A 110 -19.83 -9.60 -5.96
CA LEU A 110 -21.11 -9.17 -6.52
C LEU A 110 -21.65 -7.96 -5.73
N LYS A 111 -20.78 -6.98 -5.42
CA LYS A 111 -21.15 -5.80 -4.62
C LYS A 111 -22.12 -4.86 -5.34
N GLN A 112 -22.09 -4.84 -6.65
CA GLN A 112 -22.84 -3.86 -7.44
C GLN A 112 -23.89 -4.53 -8.33
N PRO A 113 -25.18 -4.27 -8.09
CA PRO A 113 -26.19 -4.54 -9.08
C PRO A 113 -25.95 -3.67 -10.33
N LEU A 114 -26.38 -4.17 -11.48
CA LEU A 114 -26.22 -3.47 -12.75
C LEU A 114 -27.06 -2.18 -12.78
N ASP A 115 -28.20 -2.17 -12.10
CA ASP A 115 -29.08 -1.00 -11.98
C ASP A 115 -28.68 -0.12 -10.79
N CYS A 116 -28.90 1.19 -10.91
CA CYS A 116 -28.80 2.14 -9.80
C CYS A 116 -29.64 3.39 -10.05
N ASN A 117 -29.96 4.11 -8.97
CA ASN A 117 -30.70 5.38 -8.97
C ASN A 117 -29.86 6.58 -8.50
N SER A 118 -28.57 6.40 -8.36
CA SER A 118 -27.64 7.43 -7.84
C SER A 118 -26.89 8.20 -8.93
N ILE A 119 -27.02 7.78 -10.17
CA ILE A 119 -26.44 8.45 -11.35
C ILE A 119 -27.47 9.36 -12.02
N SER A 120 -26.99 10.36 -12.78
CA SER A 120 -27.87 11.16 -13.63
C SER A 120 -28.56 10.26 -14.65
N TYR A 121 -29.87 10.38 -14.76
CA TYR A 121 -30.65 9.58 -15.70
C TYR A 121 -30.19 9.81 -17.14
N SER A 122 -30.12 8.74 -17.91
CA SER A 122 -29.85 8.76 -19.34
C SER A 122 -30.74 7.73 -20.03
N ALA A 123 -31.50 8.17 -21.00
CA ALA A 123 -32.39 7.29 -21.76
C ALA A 123 -31.66 6.16 -22.50
N SER A 124 -30.38 6.36 -22.84
CA SER A 124 -29.53 5.33 -23.44
C SER A 124 -29.11 4.23 -22.47
N LEU A 125 -29.18 4.49 -21.16
CA LEU A 125 -28.88 3.52 -20.09
C LEU A 125 -30.15 2.90 -19.50
N ASP A 126 -31.31 3.24 -19.99
CA ASP A 126 -32.63 2.72 -19.58
C ASP A 126 -33.25 1.90 -20.71
N TYR A 127 -32.84 0.63 -20.81
CA TYR A 127 -33.24 -0.33 -21.83
C TYR A 127 -33.65 -1.67 -21.21
N PRO A 128 -34.55 -2.44 -21.85
CA PRO A 128 -34.92 -3.76 -21.36
C PRO A 128 -33.79 -4.77 -21.63
N ILE A 129 -33.61 -5.72 -20.72
CA ILE A 129 -32.69 -6.87 -20.84
C ILE A 129 -33.55 -8.14 -20.79
N GLU A 130 -33.42 -8.98 -21.80
CA GLU A 130 -34.11 -10.29 -21.84
C GLU A 130 -33.10 -11.42 -21.52
N HIS A 131 -33.48 -12.29 -20.61
CA HIS A 131 -32.71 -13.46 -20.25
C HIS A 131 -33.65 -14.56 -19.73
N ASP A 132 -33.52 -15.77 -20.27
CA ASP A 132 -34.34 -16.95 -19.93
C ASP A 132 -35.85 -16.69 -19.90
N GLY A 133 -36.35 -15.93 -20.87
CA GLY A 133 -37.76 -15.59 -20.98
C GLY A 133 -38.27 -14.53 -19.98
N ILE A 134 -37.35 -13.93 -19.19
CA ILE A 134 -37.65 -12.85 -18.25
C ILE A 134 -37.10 -11.54 -18.79
N THR A 135 -37.92 -10.49 -18.76
CA THR A 135 -37.48 -9.14 -19.10
C THR A 135 -37.17 -8.35 -17.84
N TYR A 136 -35.95 -7.83 -17.75
CA TYR A 136 -35.44 -7.02 -16.64
C TYR A 136 -35.47 -5.55 -17.04
N TYR A 137 -35.87 -4.70 -16.09
CA TYR A 137 -35.88 -3.23 -16.22
C TYR A 137 -35.04 -2.62 -15.06
N PRO A 138 -34.38 -1.47 -15.26
CA PRO A 138 -33.72 -0.76 -14.15
C PRO A 138 -34.75 -0.44 -13.05
N GLY A 139 -34.44 -0.79 -11.81
CA GLY A 139 -35.34 -0.65 -10.67
C GLY A 139 -36.40 -1.75 -10.56
N SER A 140 -36.40 -2.76 -11.43
CA SER A 140 -37.29 -3.93 -11.42
C SER A 140 -38.81 -3.57 -11.50
N ASP A 141 -39.18 -2.39 -12.07
CA ASP A 141 -40.53 -1.90 -12.17
C ASP A 141 -40.85 -1.46 -13.61
N ILE A 142 -41.75 -2.22 -14.28
CA ILE A 142 -42.13 -1.96 -15.66
C ILE A 142 -42.94 -0.68 -15.79
N GLU A 143 -43.79 -0.33 -14.82
CA GLU A 143 -44.62 0.89 -14.92
C GLU A 143 -43.75 2.14 -14.71
N ALA A 144 -42.79 2.09 -13.78
CA ALA A 144 -41.78 3.14 -13.62
C ALA A 144 -40.91 3.28 -14.89
N TYR A 145 -40.49 2.14 -15.50
CA TYR A 145 -39.82 2.18 -16.81
C TYR A 145 -40.58 2.86 -17.89
N LYS A 146 -41.89 2.55 -18.06
CA LYS A 146 -42.76 3.18 -19.05
C LYS A 146 -42.89 4.70 -18.84
N LYS A 147 -43.05 5.14 -17.58
CA LYS A 147 -43.08 6.57 -17.22
C LYS A 147 -41.78 7.28 -17.60
N ARG A 148 -40.63 6.72 -17.25
CA ARG A 148 -39.32 7.30 -17.61
C ARG A 148 -39.15 7.40 -19.12
N LYS A 149 -39.59 6.39 -19.87
CA LYS A 149 -39.56 6.41 -21.35
C LYS A 149 -40.51 7.45 -21.94
N ALA A 150 -41.57 7.78 -21.25
CA ALA A 150 -42.51 8.86 -21.65
C ALA A 150 -41.99 10.27 -21.27
N GLY A 151 -40.80 10.38 -20.64
CA GLY A 151 -40.22 11.65 -20.23
C GLY A 151 -40.49 12.04 -18.76
N ASP A 152 -41.29 11.26 -18.05
CA ASP A 152 -41.58 11.45 -16.62
C ASP A 152 -40.50 10.74 -15.77
N HIS A 153 -39.38 11.43 -15.54
CA HIS A 153 -38.24 10.93 -14.76
C HIS A 153 -37.62 12.04 -13.92
N LEU A 154 -36.94 11.63 -12.86
CA LEU A 154 -36.16 12.53 -12.03
C LEU A 154 -34.76 12.78 -12.63
N GLN A 155 -34.06 13.81 -12.15
CA GLN A 155 -32.68 14.09 -12.54
C GLN A 155 -31.74 12.90 -12.21
N LYS A 156 -32.00 12.21 -11.09
CA LYS A 156 -31.39 10.92 -10.71
C LYS A 156 -32.53 9.91 -10.64
N ASP A 157 -32.48 8.90 -11.47
CA ASP A 157 -33.48 7.85 -11.53
C ASP A 157 -32.81 6.52 -11.88
N TYR A 158 -33.57 5.44 -11.84
CA TYR A 158 -33.07 4.12 -12.16
C TYR A 158 -32.60 4.02 -13.60
N ALA A 159 -31.38 3.59 -13.80
CA ALA A 159 -30.79 3.28 -15.09
C ALA A 159 -29.73 2.16 -14.89
N TRP A 160 -29.31 1.51 -15.98
CA TRP A 160 -28.18 0.60 -15.93
C TRP A 160 -26.88 1.38 -15.80
N ARG A 161 -25.91 0.82 -15.08
CA ARG A 161 -24.55 1.40 -14.99
C ARG A 161 -23.77 1.22 -16.29
N TRP A 162 -24.17 0.25 -17.11
CA TRP A 162 -23.50 -0.13 -18.33
C TRP A 162 -24.35 0.24 -19.55
N SER A 163 -23.70 0.71 -20.62
CA SER A 163 -24.33 0.83 -21.93
C SER A 163 -24.70 -0.55 -22.46
N LYS A 164 -25.60 -0.60 -23.43
CA LYS A 164 -26.02 -1.85 -24.06
C LYS A 164 -24.84 -2.63 -24.63
N ASP A 165 -23.93 -1.95 -25.34
CA ASP A 165 -22.73 -2.56 -25.93
C ASP A 165 -21.81 -3.16 -24.86
N LEU A 166 -21.60 -2.45 -23.73
CA LEU A 166 -20.80 -2.95 -22.61
C LEU A 166 -21.47 -4.15 -21.93
N TYR A 167 -22.81 -4.11 -21.79
CA TYR A 167 -23.58 -5.23 -21.26
C TYR A 167 -23.43 -6.48 -22.15
N GLU A 168 -23.61 -6.34 -23.47
CA GLU A 168 -23.48 -7.45 -24.43
C GLU A 168 -22.05 -8.03 -24.40
N PHE A 169 -21.03 -7.18 -24.37
CA PHE A 169 -19.65 -7.61 -24.19
C PHE A 169 -19.44 -8.36 -22.87
N GLY A 170 -19.92 -7.80 -21.77
CA GLY A 170 -19.82 -8.39 -20.43
C GLY A 170 -20.56 -9.73 -20.33
N LEU A 171 -21.75 -9.85 -20.91
CA LEU A 171 -22.50 -11.07 -20.97
C LEU A 171 -21.72 -12.17 -21.72
N LYS A 172 -21.25 -11.84 -22.94
CA LYS A 172 -20.43 -12.76 -23.77
C LYS A 172 -19.15 -13.20 -23.07
N LYS A 173 -18.57 -12.37 -22.22
CA LYS A 173 -17.31 -12.61 -21.52
C LYS A 173 -17.49 -13.14 -20.09
N GLY A 174 -18.74 -13.48 -19.68
CA GLY A 174 -19.03 -14.08 -18.38
C GLY A 174 -18.94 -13.11 -17.20
N TRP A 175 -19.13 -11.82 -17.42
CA TRP A 175 -19.09 -10.77 -16.36
C TRP A 175 -20.45 -10.54 -15.68
N ILE A 176 -21.53 -11.11 -16.21
CA ILE A 176 -22.91 -10.88 -15.76
C ILE A 176 -23.39 -12.08 -14.94
N VAL A 177 -24.10 -11.80 -13.86
CA VAL A 177 -24.78 -12.81 -13.03
C VAL A 177 -26.23 -12.39 -12.82
N PHE A 178 -27.16 -13.31 -13.11
CA PHE A 178 -28.56 -13.17 -12.79
C PHE A 178 -28.83 -13.90 -11.48
N GLN A 179 -29.23 -13.17 -10.45
CA GLN A 179 -29.47 -13.73 -9.12
C GLN A 179 -30.57 -12.96 -8.39
N ASN A 180 -31.49 -13.68 -7.75
CA ASN A 180 -32.58 -13.10 -6.94
C ASN A 180 -33.40 -12.04 -7.68
N GLY A 181 -33.72 -12.28 -8.96
CA GLY A 181 -34.49 -11.34 -9.79
C GLY A 181 -33.76 -10.06 -10.19
N ARG A 182 -32.45 -9.97 -9.95
CA ARG A 182 -31.61 -8.83 -10.32
C ARG A 182 -30.40 -9.25 -11.12
N ILE A 183 -29.83 -8.28 -11.82
CA ILE A 183 -28.60 -8.45 -12.60
C ILE A 183 -27.44 -7.84 -11.81
N TYR A 184 -26.36 -8.59 -11.68
CA TYR A 184 -25.12 -8.17 -11.03
C TYR A 184 -23.95 -8.22 -11.99
N THR A 185 -22.95 -7.37 -11.75
CA THR A 185 -21.68 -7.43 -12.45
C THR A 185 -20.64 -8.06 -11.55
N LYS A 186 -19.82 -8.98 -12.10
CA LYS A 186 -18.68 -9.54 -11.40
C LYS A 186 -17.58 -8.49 -11.32
N GLY A 187 -17.16 -8.11 -10.12
CA GLY A 187 -15.97 -7.32 -9.90
C GLY A 187 -14.79 -8.26 -9.65
N TYR A 188 -14.00 -8.60 -10.67
CA TYR A 188 -12.82 -9.44 -10.51
C TYR A 188 -11.67 -8.72 -9.82
N LEU A 189 -10.81 -9.49 -9.14
CA LEU A 189 -9.64 -8.97 -8.43
C LEU A 189 -8.55 -8.52 -9.39
N ASN A 190 -8.29 -9.31 -10.45
CA ASN A 190 -7.13 -9.13 -11.33
C ASN A 190 -7.53 -8.79 -12.77
N ALA A 191 -8.78 -8.44 -13.03
CA ALA A 191 -9.25 -8.09 -14.37
C ALA A 191 -10.35 -7.03 -14.35
N ILE A 192 -10.35 -6.16 -15.36
CA ILE A 192 -11.39 -5.17 -15.60
C ILE A 192 -11.74 -5.14 -17.09
N ILE A 193 -12.92 -4.60 -17.43
CA ILE A 193 -13.26 -4.27 -18.80
C ILE A 193 -12.89 -2.82 -19.07
N GLU A 194 -12.12 -2.58 -20.10
CA GLU A 194 -11.74 -1.25 -20.57
C GLU A 194 -12.23 -1.02 -22.00
N LYS A 195 -12.36 0.24 -22.38
CA LYS A 195 -12.70 0.65 -23.74
C LYS A 195 -11.48 1.26 -24.41
N ASN A 196 -11.09 0.74 -25.56
CA ASN A 196 -10.06 1.35 -26.38
C ASN A 196 -10.54 2.70 -26.88
N LYS A 197 -9.78 3.77 -26.64
CA LYS A 197 -10.14 5.14 -27.00
C LYS A 197 -10.13 5.41 -28.50
N ASP A 198 -9.28 4.67 -29.22
CA ASP A 198 -9.07 4.88 -30.67
C ASP A 198 -10.08 4.07 -31.48
N THR A 199 -10.32 2.80 -31.11
CA THR A 199 -11.23 1.92 -31.85
C THR A 199 -12.65 1.92 -31.27
N GLY A 200 -12.85 2.34 -30.04
CA GLY A 200 -14.13 2.27 -29.34
C GLY A 200 -14.51 0.86 -28.87
N GLU A 201 -13.68 -0.16 -29.09
CA GLU A 201 -13.94 -1.54 -28.71
C GLU A 201 -13.64 -1.83 -27.24
N TYR A 202 -14.42 -2.74 -26.63
CA TYR A 202 -14.17 -3.22 -25.29
C TYR A 202 -13.18 -4.37 -25.30
N TYR A 203 -12.28 -4.40 -24.29
CA TYR A 203 -11.34 -5.48 -24.07
C TYR A 203 -11.16 -5.76 -22.59
N ILE A 204 -10.59 -6.93 -22.26
CA ILE A 204 -10.25 -7.29 -20.87
C ILE A 204 -8.81 -6.86 -20.61
N SER A 205 -8.64 -6.01 -19.61
CA SER A 205 -7.33 -5.62 -19.09
C SER A 205 -7.03 -6.42 -17.83
N TYR A 206 -5.92 -7.13 -17.83
CA TYR A 206 -5.47 -7.93 -16.70
C TYR A 206 -4.47 -7.11 -15.88
N ARG A 207 -4.80 -6.88 -14.63
CA ARG A 207 -3.97 -6.14 -13.69
C ARG A 207 -4.33 -6.49 -12.26
N GLU A 208 -3.34 -6.58 -11.40
CA GLU A 208 -3.60 -6.69 -9.97
C GLU A 208 -4.36 -5.45 -9.49
N LYS A 209 -5.43 -5.68 -8.75
CA LYS A 209 -6.16 -4.60 -8.12
C LYS A 209 -5.34 -4.08 -6.95
N THR A 210 -5.01 -2.81 -7.00
CA THR A 210 -4.31 -2.12 -5.92
C THR A 210 -5.25 -1.10 -5.24
N ARG A 211 -5.04 -0.86 -3.95
CA ARG A 211 -5.64 0.28 -3.26
C ARG A 211 -4.60 1.34 -2.99
N LYS A 212 -4.97 2.60 -3.10
CA LYS A 212 -4.12 3.69 -2.62
C LYS A 212 -3.96 3.59 -1.10
N ILE A 213 -2.74 3.83 -0.62
CA ILE A 213 -2.45 3.86 0.80
C ILE A 213 -3.06 5.14 1.37
N SER A 214 -3.83 4.98 2.44
CA SER A 214 -4.41 6.10 3.17
C SER A 214 -3.40 6.66 4.17
N THR A 215 -3.42 7.97 4.39
CA THR A 215 -2.59 8.62 5.42
C THR A 215 -2.84 8.05 6.82
N ILE A 216 -4.04 7.54 7.10
CA ILE A 216 -4.40 6.93 8.38
C ILE A 216 -4.09 5.43 8.47
N ASP A 217 -3.53 4.80 7.44
CA ASP A 217 -3.15 3.37 7.49
C ASP A 217 -2.06 3.07 8.52
N PHE A 218 -1.34 4.11 8.97
CA PHE A 218 -0.20 3.98 9.91
C PHE A 218 -0.59 4.07 11.40
N ILE A 219 -1.87 4.19 11.74
CA ILE A 219 -2.33 4.22 13.13
C ILE A 219 -2.52 2.82 13.75
N LYS A 220 -2.05 1.77 13.10
CA LYS A 220 -2.11 0.38 13.58
C LYS A 220 -0.96 0.07 14.54
N ASN A 221 -1.20 -0.87 15.49
CA ASN A 221 -0.19 -1.29 16.47
C ASN A 221 1.10 -1.85 15.85
N ALA A 222 1.02 -2.45 14.68
CA ALA A 222 2.19 -2.95 13.94
C ALA A 222 3.27 -1.88 13.71
N TYR A 223 2.87 -0.61 13.71
CA TYR A 223 3.76 0.53 13.51
C TYR A 223 4.23 1.20 14.81
N SER A 224 3.93 0.63 15.99
CA SER A 224 4.29 1.22 17.29
C SER A 224 5.74 0.96 17.69
N ASN A 225 6.26 1.83 18.56
CA ASN A 225 7.60 1.66 19.14
C ASN A 225 7.70 0.41 20.03
N ASP A 226 6.59 -0.06 20.62
CA ASP A 226 6.56 -1.30 21.41
C ASP A 226 6.88 -2.53 20.52
N ILE A 227 6.35 -2.55 19.31
CA ILE A 227 6.70 -3.59 18.31
C ILE A 227 8.16 -3.44 17.90
N ALA A 228 8.64 -2.21 17.66
CA ALA A 228 10.02 -1.97 17.28
C ALA A 228 11.03 -2.45 18.34
N LYS A 229 10.74 -2.22 19.63
CA LYS A 229 11.55 -2.72 20.74
C LYS A 229 11.59 -4.25 20.76
N LYS A 230 10.44 -4.93 20.60
CA LYS A 230 10.39 -6.39 20.51
C LYS A 230 11.21 -6.92 19.32
N GLN A 231 11.16 -6.24 18.17
CA GLN A 231 11.96 -6.60 17.00
C GLN A 231 13.44 -6.46 17.23
N LEU A 232 13.89 -5.41 17.92
CA LEU A 232 15.29 -5.21 18.28
C LEU A 232 15.76 -6.23 19.31
N SER A 233 14.95 -6.50 20.34
CA SER A 233 15.25 -7.51 21.39
C SER A 233 15.36 -8.92 20.80
N ALA A 234 14.61 -9.25 19.74
CA ALA A 234 14.73 -10.53 19.05
C ALA A 234 16.11 -10.75 18.42
N CYS A 235 16.83 -9.67 18.10
CA CYS A 235 18.22 -9.75 17.65
C CYS A 235 19.22 -9.96 18.79
N LYS A 236 18.78 -10.04 20.05
CA LYS A 236 19.62 -10.11 21.27
C LYS A 236 20.69 -9.00 21.32
N ILE A 237 20.33 -7.82 20.86
CA ILE A 237 21.16 -6.63 20.88
C ILE A 237 20.79 -5.82 22.11
N ASP A 238 21.75 -5.06 22.63
CA ASP A 238 21.58 -4.17 23.76
C ASP A 238 20.29 -3.33 23.65
N ASP A 239 19.44 -3.42 24.67
CA ASP A 239 18.12 -2.76 24.73
C ASP A 239 18.20 -1.26 25.09
N ARG A 240 19.40 -0.71 25.25
CA ARG A 240 19.63 0.72 25.54
C ARG A 240 19.24 1.67 24.42
N PHE A 241 18.88 1.16 23.24
CA PHE A 241 18.36 2.01 22.17
C PHE A 241 16.86 2.32 22.42
N GLU A 242 16.57 3.55 22.84
CA GLU A 242 15.26 3.91 23.38
C GLU A 242 14.13 4.00 22.33
N TYR A 243 14.44 4.42 21.10
CA TYR A 243 13.40 4.79 20.10
C TYR A 243 13.60 4.11 18.74
N PRO A 244 13.66 2.78 18.64
CA PRO A 244 13.72 2.11 17.36
C PRO A 244 12.42 2.34 16.57
N LYS A 245 12.50 2.46 15.24
CA LYS A 245 11.33 2.44 14.38
C LYS A 245 10.98 0.99 14.04
N PRO A 246 9.68 0.66 13.89
CA PRO A 246 9.25 -0.69 13.51
C PRO A 246 9.56 -0.98 12.04
N ILE A 247 9.92 -2.22 11.75
CA ILE A 247 10.31 -2.67 10.40
C ILE A 247 9.13 -2.51 9.45
N GLU A 248 7.92 -2.84 9.87
CA GLU A 248 6.69 -2.77 9.09
C GLU A 248 6.41 -1.35 8.60
N LEU A 249 6.72 -0.32 9.41
CA LEU A 249 6.61 1.09 8.97
C LEU A 249 7.53 1.35 7.77
N ILE A 250 8.80 1.02 7.93
CA ILE A 250 9.80 1.30 6.88
C ILE A 250 9.51 0.47 5.62
N LYS A 251 9.15 -0.80 5.79
CA LYS A 251 8.71 -1.65 4.65
C LYS A 251 7.52 -1.04 3.92
N LYS A 252 6.50 -0.60 4.67
CA LYS A 252 5.31 0.02 4.10
C LYS A 252 5.65 1.28 3.31
N LEU A 253 6.48 2.17 3.88
CA LEU A 253 6.91 3.40 3.19
C LEU A 253 7.71 3.09 1.92
N ILE A 254 8.71 2.20 1.99
CA ILE A 254 9.52 1.83 0.82
C ILE A 254 8.67 1.14 -0.26
N SER A 255 7.71 0.28 0.12
CA SER A 255 6.85 -0.43 -0.83
C SER A 255 5.90 0.48 -1.61
N THR A 256 5.69 1.71 -1.15
CA THR A 256 4.90 2.71 -1.91
C THR A 256 5.63 3.22 -3.14
N TYR A 257 6.96 3.12 -3.18
CA TYR A 257 7.77 3.56 -4.30
C TYR A 257 7.86 2.47 -5.38
N TYR A 258 7.65 2.85 -6.64
CA TYR A 258 7.47 1.90 -7.75
C TYR A 258 8.72 1.08 -8.11
N LYS A 259 9.95 1.59 -7.82
CA LYS A 259 11.20 0.90 -8.16
C LYS A 259 11.59 -0.13 -7.11
N LYS A 260 11.72 -1.37 -7.54
CA LYS A 260 12.20 -2.47 -6.70
C LYS A 260 13.74 -2.64 -6.71
N ASP A 261 14.45 -1.77 -7.42
CA ASP A 261 15.93 -1.70 -7.50
C ASP A 261 16.48 -0.38 -6.96
N ALA A 262 15.67 0.41 -6.26
CA ALA A 262 16.03 1.71 -5.70
C ALA A 262 17.20 1.64 -4.71
N VAL A 263 17.98 2.72 -4.62
CA VAL A 263 18.95 2.94 -3.54
C VAL A 263 18.27 3.72 -2.42
N VAL A 264 18.15 3.11 -1.25
CA VAL A 264 17.57 3.70 -0.05
C VAL A 264 18.67 4.28 0.83
N VAL A 265 18.66 5.58 1.07
CA VAL A 265 19.66 6.26 1.91
C VAL A 265 19.01 6.69 3.21
N ASP A 266 19.59 6.30 4.35
CA ASP A 266 19.14 6.68 5.69
C ASP A 266 20.25 7.47 6.39
N PHE A 267 20.03 8.77 6.59
CA PHE A 267 20.98 9.68 7.24
C PHE A 267 21.02 9.55 8.76
N PHE A 268 20.05 8.84 9.34
CA PHE A 268 19.88 8.67 10.78
C PHE A 268 19.60 7.21 11.11
N ALA A 269 20.49 6.34 10.69
CA ALA A 269 20.33 4.87 10.71
C ALA A 269 19.90 4.30 12.07
N GLY A 270 20.26 4.94 13.17
CA GLY A 270 19.88 4.52 14.51
C GLY A 270 20.14 3.03 14.73
N SER A 271 19.09 2.26 14.98
CA SER A 271 19.20 0.81 15.18
C SER A 271 19.28 -0.01 13.86
N GLY A 272 19.41 0.60 12.68
CA GLY A 272 19.54 -0.11 11.41
C GLY A 272 18.22 -0.71 10.86
N THR A 273 17.09 -0.19 11.27
CA THR A 273 15.77 -0.70 10.85
C THR A 273 15.60 -0.65 9.33
N THR A 274 16.09 0.41 8.69
CA THR A 274 15.98 0.60 7.23
C THR A 274 16.69 -0.51 6.46
N ALA A 275 17.90 -0.91 6.88
CA ALA A 275 18.59 -2.03 6.24
C ALA A 275 17.80 -3.33 6.34
N GLN A 276 17.29 -3.67 7.52
CA GLN A 276 16.47 -4.86 7.71
C GLN A 276 15.20 -4.81 6.85
N ALA A 277 14.53 -3.67 6.80
CA ALA A 277 13.34 -3.49 5.97
C ALA A 277 13.62 -3.72 4.48
N VAL A 278 14.74 -3.20 3.98
CA VAL A 278 15.17 -3.39 2.57
C VAL A 278 15.46 -4.86 2.28
N LEU A 279 16.21 -5.55 3.17
CA LEU A 279 16.53 -6.96 3.01
C LEU A 279 15.26 -7.84 3.00
N GLU A 280 14.33 -7.59 3.94
CA GLU A 280 13.07 -8.32 4.00
C GLU A 280 12.15 -8.04 2.80
N LEU A 281 12.10 -6.81 2.30
CA LEU A 281 11.34 -6.48 1.09
C LEU A 281 11.90 -7.20 -0.14
N ASN A 282 13.21 -7.14 -0.35
CA ASN A 282 13.84 -7.83 -1.48
C ASN A 282 13.55 -9.33 -1.49
N GLN A 283 13.56 -9.94 -0.31
CA GLN A 283 13.21 -11.34 -0.17
C GLN A 283 11.74 -11.62 -0.49
N SER A 284 10.82 -10.75 -0.05
CA SER A 284 9.38 -10.98 -0.18
C SER A 284 8.84 -10.69 -1.58
N ASP A 285 9.41 -9.70 -2.29
CA ASP A 285 8.91 -9.24 -3.59
C ASP A 285 9.88 -9.42 -4.76
N GLY A 286 11.03 -10.11 -4.52
CA GLY A 286 12.07 -10.35 -5.52
C GLY A 286 12.81 -9.10 -5.97
N GLY A 287 12.75 -8.02 -5.20
CA GLY A 287 13.41 -6.75 -5.49
C GLY A 287 14.93 -6.81 -5.29
N HIS A 288 15.62 -5.81 -5.82
CA HIS A 288 17.09 -5.66 -5.75
C HIS A 288 17.49 -4.31 -5.16
N ARG A 289 16.68 -3.79 -4.21
CA ARG A 289 16.96 -2.53 -3.52
C ARG A 289 18.30 -2.62 -2.78
N LYS A 290 19.02 -1.51 -2.78
CA LYS A 290 20.27 -1.33 -2.02
C LYS A 290 20.00 -0.34 -0.88
N PHE A 291 20.82 -0.38 0.17
CA PHE A 291 20.76 0.60 1.24
C PHE A 291 22.12 1.20 1.54
N ILE A 292 22.12 2.46 1.98
CA ILE A 292 23.25 3.20 2.51
C ILE A 292 22.82 3.78 3.84
N LEU A 293 23.54 3.45 4.92
CA LEU A 293 23.23 3.93 6.26
C LEU A 293 24.31 4.87 6.76
N CYS A 294 23.90 6.00 7.32
CA CYS A 294 24.81 6.95 7.97
C CYS A 294 24.42 7.11 9.44
N THR A 295 25.40 7.07 10.33
CA THR A 295 25.23 7.35 11.77
C THR A 295 26.52 7.93 12.34
N ASN A 296 26.40 8.72 13.41
CA ASN A 296 27.54 9.40 14.08
C ASN A 296 28.29 8.52 15.07
N ASN A 297 27.92 7.25 15.21
CA ASN A 297 28.50 6.30 16.20
C ASN A 297 28.49 6.80 17.65
N GLU A 298 27.61 7.75 17.99
CA GLU A 298 27.47 8.22 19.38
C GLU A 298 27.10 7.03 20.30
N ASN A 299 27.78 6.93 21.44
CA ASN A 299 27.65 5.79 22.36
C ASN A 299 27.90 4.40 21.72
N GLY A 300 28.66 4.34 20.63
CA GLY A 300 28.96 3.08 19.92
C GLY A 300 27.75 2.49 19.18
N ILE A 301 26.76 3.30 18.82
CA ILE A 301 25.50 2.85 18.22
C ILE A 301 25.73 2.12 16.88
N CYS A 302 26.71 2.58 16.09
CA CYS A 302 27.04 1.97 14.81
C CYS A 302 27.53 0.52 14.99
N GLU A 303 28.49 0.35 15.87
CA GLU A 303 29.20 -0.93 16.07
C GLU A 303 28.37 -1.91 16.91
N ASN A 304 27.75 -1.40 17.99
CA ASN A 304 27.10 -2.26 18.97
C ASN A 304 25.65 -2.60 18.59
N ILE A 305 24.96 -1.73 17.83
CA ILE A 305 23.55 -1.88 17.53
C ILE A 305 23.33 -2.05 16.02
N THR A 306 23.65 -1.03 15.22
CA THR A 306 23.37 -1.02 13.78
C THR A 306 24.02 -2.20 13.05
N TYR A 307 25.32 -2.35 13.22
CA TYR A 307 26.10 -3.42 12.60
C TYR A 307 25.63 -4.81 13.05
N ASN A 308 25.46 -5.01 14.36
CA ASN A 308 25.04 -6.29 14.90
C ASN A 308 23.64 -6.71 14.43
N ARG A 309 22.70 -5.76 14.32
CA ARG A 309 21.37 -6.02 13.75
C ARG A 309 21.47 -6.49 12.30
N ILE A 310 22.21 -5.76 11.47
CA ILE A 310 22.36 -6.09 10.05
C ILE A 310 23.06 -7.46 9.90
N LYS A 311 24.12 -7.70 10.66
CA LYS A 311 24.83 -8.99 10.70
C LYS A 311 23.87 -10.13 11.09
N THR A 312 23.06 -9.94 12.13
CA THR A 312 22.07 -10.92 12.58
C THR A 312 21.06 -11.24 11.49
N VAL A 313 20.55 -10.22 10.81
CA VAL A 313 19.56 -10.39 9.72
C VAL A 313 20.17 -11.13 8.52
N ILE A 314 21.40 -10.78 8.14
CA ILE A 314 22.07 -11.40 6.97
C ILE A 314 22.48 -12.84 7.28
N THR A 315 23.03 -13.11 8.47
CA THR A 315 23.58 -14.44 8.81
C THR A 315 22.55 -15.40 9.41
N GLY A 316 21.39 -14.90 9.84
CA GLY A 316 20.40 -15.66 10.59
C GLY A 316 20.87 -16.07 11.99
N LYS A 317 21.95 -15.50 12.52
CA LYS A 317 22.53 -15.84 13.82
C LYS A 317 22.69 -14.59 14.67
N VAL A 318 22.24 -14.67 15.92
CA VAL A 318 22.50 -13.62 16.93
C VAL A 318 23.90 -13.73 17.51
N ALA A 319 24.32 -12.77 18.32
CA ALA A 319 25.68 -12.67 18.82
C ALA A 319 26.21 -13.91 19.59
N ASP A 320 25.33 -14.67 20.27
CA ASP A 320 25.66 -15.91 20.97
C ASP A 320 25.70 -17.17 20.07
N GLY A 321 25.53 -16.99 18.76
CA GLY A 321 25.53 -18.08 17.77
C GLY A 321 24.19 -18.82 17.66
N SER A 322 23.17 -18.52 18.48
CA SER A 322 21.84 -19.09 18.34
C SER A 322 21.11 -18.51 17.13
N LEU A 323 20.10 -19.23 16.62
CA LEU A 323 19.34 -18.81 15.46
C LEU A 323 18.47 -17.58 15.79
N TYR A 324 18.40 -16.67 14.85
CA TYR A 324 17.48 -15.53 14.88
C TYR A 324 16.06 -16.03 14.58
N SER A 325 15.19 -16.00 15.58
CA SER A 325 13.86 -16.61 15.54
C SER A 325 12.80 -15.66 14.97
N ARG A 326 12.92 -15.26 13.72
CA ARG A 326 11.79 -14.64 13.00
C ARG A 326 11.24 -15.61 11.96
N GLU A 327 9.92 -15.68 11.81
CA GLU A 327 9.22 -16.56 10.85
C GLU A 327 9.76 -16.44 9.41
N ILE A 328 10.27 -15.27 9.03
CA ILE A 328 10.88 -15.02 7.72
C ILE A 328 12.16 -15.82 7.51
N MET A 329 12.95 -16.04 8.54
CA MET A 329 14.19 -16.83 8.46
C MET A 329 13.90 -18.31 8.27
N THR A 330 12.84 -18.82 8.83
CA THR A 330 12.42 -20.21 8.63
C THR A 330 12.18 -20.49 7.14
N LEU A 331 11.55 -19.56 6.41
CA LEU A 331 11.33 -19.68 4.97
C LEU A 331 12.62 -19.60 4.12
N ILE A 332 13.65 -18.87 4.56
CA ILE A 332 14.97 -18.84 3.88
C ILE A 332 15.65 -20.17 4.04
N PHE A 333 15.73 -20.71 5.23
CA PHE A 333 16.36 -22.00 5.53
C PHE A 333 15.68 -23.15 4.81
N GLU A 334 14.35 -23.19 4.76
CA GLU A 334 13.63 -24.21 4.00
C GLU A 334 13.87 -24.15 2.49
N LYS A 335 14.03 -22.94 1.91
CA LYS A 335 14.38 -22.79 0.50
C LYS A 335 15.84 -23.17 0.20
N GLU A 336 16.77 -22.81 1.05
CA GLU A 336 18.19 -23.18 0.90
C GLU A 336 18.43 -24.67 1.15
N LEU A 337 17.77 -25.28 2.13
CA LEU A 337 17.79 -26.72 2.35
C LEU A 337 17.25 -27.48 1.15
N LYS A 338 16.09 -27.07 0.61
CA LYS A 338 15.51 -27.70 -0.61
C LYS A 338 16.43 -27.53 -1.83
N ALA A 339 17.14 -26.41 -1.96
CA ALA A 339 18.08 -26.18 -3.03
C ALA A 339 19.39 -27.00 -2.87
N SER A 340 19.85 -27.24 -1.62
CA SER A 340 21.00 -28.10 -1.34
C SER A 340 20.68 -29.58 -1.52
N ASP A 341 19.47 -30.00 -1.16
CA ASP A 341 18.98 -31.38 -1.33
C ASP A 341 18.84 -31.75 -2.81
N LEU A 342 18.44 -30.78 -3.64
CA LEU A 342 18.39 -30.96 -5.10
C LEU A 342 19.77 -31.04 -5.77
N LYS A 343 20.82 -30.44 -5.17
CA LYS A 343 22.20 -30.53 -5.69
C LYS A 343 22.93 -31.80 -5.24
N ASN A 344 22.50 -32.43 -4.14
CA ASN A 344 23.09 -33.68 -3.65
C ASN A 344 22.45 -34.93 -4.25
N ASN A 345 21.39 -34.80 -5.02
CA ASN A 345 20.69 -35.90 -5.71
C ASN A 345 20.82 -35.84 -7.24
N SER A 346 21.73 -35.02 -7.74
CA SER A 346 22.20 -34.97 -9.15
C SER A 346 23.72 -35.25 -9.17
#